data_db4277021437b52b79f4b8dadeecc899
#
_entry.id   db4277021437b52b79f4b8dadeecc899
#
_cell.length_a   1.000
_cell.length_b   1.000
_cell.length_c   1.000
_cell.angle_alpha   90.00
_cell.angle_beta   90.00
_cell.angle_gamma   90.00
#
_symmetry.space_group_name_H-M   'P 1'
#
loop_
_entity.id
_entity.type
_entity.pdbx_description
1 polymer ?
#
loop_
_entity_poly.entity_id
_entity_poly.type
_entity_poly.pdbx_seq_one_letter_code
_entity_poly.pdbx_strand_id
1 'polypeptide(L)'
;MQPGKYGIFFGDTFGYDFKPNPANPGPNGGSWRSNVLAFSEDNNLEDGLSFSNMATDDKGYAREIVYGGKDSSGNGDWTSIPTAAIRANGIDYVHYFNMRNWTGWITNYSGIYKSADNGLTWAKCKDITFSSYSFFGQVGYFKKDGYVYMIGTQTGRDSNAKLARFHETDIENKTAYEYWNASTNQWIKGNENEATVLIEDKVGELSFIYNETHKKWIIAYFNADRYNITMRTAEDITGPWSEPYELANGREYAQLYGSYIHPLSVTGDNLYFTMSMWMPYNVFLMKAELADMGEF
;
A
#
# COMPACT_ATOMS: atom_id res chain seq x y z
N MET A 1 13.28 -1.92 9.99
CA MET A 1 12.90 -2.50 11.31
C MET A 1 13.69 -3.73 11.62
N GLN A 2 13.74 -4.15 12.87
CA GLN A 2 14.42 -5.39 13.27
C GLN A 2 13.63 -6.62 12.78
N PRO A 3 14.25 -7.78 12.55
CA PRO A 3 13.54 -9.01 12.23
C PRO A 3 12.45 -9.34 13.27
N GLY A 4 11.28 -9.78 12.82
CA GLY A 4 10.13 -10.05 13.68
C GLY A 4 9.38 -8.82 14.20
N LYS A 5 9.73 -7.62 13.73
CA LYS A 5 9.04 -6.38 14.05
C LYS A 5 8.53 -5.72 12.76
N TYR A 6 7.23 -5.48 12.71
CA TYR A 6 6.54 -4.88 11.57
C TYR A 6 6.18 -3.44 11.88
N GLY A 7 6.41 -2.53 10.93
CA GLY A 7 5.84 -1.19 10.93
C GLY A 7 4.64 -1.15 10.00
N ILE A 8 3.49 -0.79 10.53
CA ILE A 8 2.24 -0.71 9.81
C ILE A 8 1.83 0.75 9.74
N PHE A 9 1.76 1.28 8.53
CA PHE A 9 1.28 2.63 8.27
C PHE A 9 -0.23 2.63 8.06
N PHE A 10 -0.87 3.61 8.67
CA PHE A 10 -2.27 3.94 8.41
C PHE A 10 -2.31 5.32 7.74
N GLY A 11 -3.23 5.51 6.81
CA GLY A 11 -3.56 6.82 6.24
C GLY A 11 -4.30 7.70 7.24
N ASP A 12 -5.17 8.57 6.77
CA ASP A 12 -5.94 9.47 7.63
C ASP A 12 -6.48 8.75 8.86
N THR A 13 -5.99 9.15 10.03
CA THR A 13 -6.32 8.51 11.31
C THR A 13 -6.89 9.55 12.26
N PHE A 14 -7.98 9.21 12.93
CA PHE A 14 -8.71 10.08 13.84
C PHE A 14 -8.59 9.56 15.27
N GLY A 15 -8.23 10.43 16.18
CA GLY A 15 -7.96 10.10 17.59
C GLY A 15 -9.13 10.36 18.51
N TYR A 16 -8.80 10.69 19.72
CA TYR A 16 -9.58 10.69 20.97
C TYR A 16 -11.06 11.09 20.89
N ASP A 17 -11.43 12.09 20.08
CA ASP A 17 -12.81 12.57 19.99
C ASP A 17 -13.57 12.02 18.78
N PHE A 18 -12.97 11.10 18.03
CA PHE A 18 -13.63 10.49 16.88
C PHE A 18 -14.79 9.58 17.36
N LYS A 19 -15.96 9.81 16.78
CA LYS A 19 -17.16 8.99 17.00
C LYS A 19 -17.77 8.65 15.65
N PRO A 20 -17.78 7.36 15.25
CA PRO A 20 -18.51 6.93 14.06
C PRO A 20 -19.95 7.42 14.09
N ASN A 21 -20.42 8.03 13.03
CA ASN A 21 -21.77 8.56 12.93
C ASN A 21 -22.46 8.02 11.68
N PRO A 22 -23.42 7.08 11.79
CA PRO A 22 -24.13 6.52 10.64
C PRO A 22 -24.89 7.56 9.79
N ALA A 23 -25.33 8.67 10.39
CA ALA A 23 -26.01 9.77 9.69
C ALA A 23 -25.03 10.69 8.95
N ASN A 24 -23.74 10.67 9.31
CA ASN A 24 -22.67 11.39 8.65
C ASN A 24 -21.42 10.51 8.64
N PRO A 25 -21.37 9.46 7.78
CA PRO A 25 -20.30 8.47 7.79
C PRO A 25 -18.96 9.05 7.34
N GLY A 26 -17.88 8.30 7.62
CA GLY A 26 -16.53 8.68 7.25
C GLY A 26 -15.81 9.51 8.32
N PRO A 27 -14.74 10.23 7.95
CA PRO A 27 -13.83 10.90 8.87
C PRO A 27 -14.38 12.21 9.41
N ASN A 28 -15.21 12.14 10.44
CA ASN A 28 -15.86 13.31 11.06
C ASN A 28 -15.44 13.49 12.51
N GLY A 29 -14.81 14.63 12.80
CA GLY A 29 -14.39 15.00 14.17
C GLY A 29 -13.12 14.29 14.64
N GLY A 30 -12.74 14.54 15.89
CA GLY A 30 -11.54 14.01 16.50
C GLY A 30 -10.25 14.71 16.06
N SER A 31 -9.14 14.33 16.70
CA SER A 31 -7.81 14.82 16.31
C SER A 31 -7.28 14.04 15.11
N TRP A 32 -7.16 14.71 13.98
CA TRP A 32 -6.77 14.11 12.71
C TRP A 32 -5.25 14.12 12.49
N ARG A 33 -4.72 12.96 12.07
CA ARG A 33 -3.38 12.78 11.50
C ARG A 33 -3.52 12.28 10.06
N SER A 34 -2.75 12.84 9.12
CA SER A 34 -2.70 12.35 7.73
C SER A 34 -2.20 10.91 7.62
N ASN A 35 -1.41 10.49 8.58
CA ASN A 35 -0.89 9.14 8.67
C ASN A 35 -0.30 8.91 10.06
N VAL A 36 -0.24 7.63 10.45
CA VAL A 36 0.44 7.20 11.67
C VAL A 36 1.19 5.90 11.41
N LEU A 37 2.17 5.60 12.25
CA LEU A 37 2.95 4.37 12.23
C LEU A 37 2.75 3.61 13.53
N ALA A 38 2.21 2.41 13.44
CA ALA A 38 2.14 1.45 14.53
C ALA A 38 3.19 0.36 14.36
N PHE A 39 3.62 -0.24 15.47
CA PHE A 39 4.57 -1.34 15.50
C PHE A 39 3.90 -2.60 16.04
N SER A 40 4.13 -3.71 15.36
CA SER A 40 3.67 -5.04 15.76
C SER A 40 4.85 -5.99 15.86
N GLU A 41 4.83 -6.84 16.87
CA GLU A 41 5.72 -7.99 17.04
C GLU A 41 4.90 -9.29 17.01
N ASP A 42 3.66 -9.17 16.54
CA ASP A 42 2.73 -10.27 16.44
C ASP A 42 3.18 -11.27 15.37
N ASN A 43 3.23 -12.53 15.73
CA ASN A 43 3.60 -13.64 14.86
C ASN A 43 2.49 -14.71 14.74
N ASN A 44 1.32 -14.43 15.34
CA ASN A 44 0.13 -15.28 15.27
C ASN A 44 -1.11 -14.41 15.02
N LEU A 45 -1.63 -14.42 13.79
CA LEU A 45 -2.80 -13.63 13.41
C LEU A 45 -4.13 -14.39 13.55
N GLU A 46 -4.13 -15.61 14.10
CA GLU A 46 -5.37 -16.38 14.31
C GLU A 46 -6.28 -15.77 15.39
N ASP A 47 -5.72 -15.05 16.34
CA ASP A 47 -6.43 -14.37 17.41
C ASP A 47 -6.56 -12.85 17.20
N GLY A 48 -6.15 -12.36 16.01
CA GLY A 48 -6.20 -10.95 15.62
C GLY A 48 -4.83 -10.36 15.40
N LEU A 49 -4.75 -9.04 15.24
CA LEU A 49 -3.51 -8.28 15.08
C LEU A 49 -3.30 -7.37 16.29
N SER A 50 -2.21 -7.57 16.98
CA SER A 50 -1.82 -6.76 18.14
C SER A 50 -0.72 -5.75 17.78
N PHE A 51 -0.72 -4.60 18.48
CA PHE A 51 0.31 -3.58 18.34
C PHE A 51 1.07 -3.44 19.66
N SER A 52 2.41 -3.47 19.59
CA SER A 52 3.26 -3.29 20.76
C SER A 52 3.39 -1.82 21.17
N ASN A 53 3.43 -0.91 20.19
CA ASN A 53 3.46 0.54 20.40
C ASN A 53 3.17 1.31 19.10
N MET A 54 3.25 2.65 19.16
CA MET A 54 3.12 3.55 18.02
C MET A 54 4.26 4.58 18.03
N ALA A 55 4.57 5.15 16.88
CA ALA A 55 5.38 6.35 16.81
C ALA A 55 4.61 7.52 17.44
N THR A 56 5.16 8.14 18.49
CA THR A 56 4.50 9.19 19.27
C THR A 56 5.26 10.51 19.21
N ASP A 57 4.55 11.61 19.49
CA ASP A 57 5.14 12.92 19.79
C ASP A 57 5.58 13.00 21.27
N ASP A 58 6.12 14.15 21.66
CA ASP A 58 6.63 14.40 23.02
C ASP A 58 5.53 14.35 24.11
N LYS A 59 4.26 14.37 23.71
CA LYS A 59 3.09 14.28 24.60
C LYS A 59 2.51 12.89 24.67
N GLY A 60 3.08 11.91 23.93
CA GLY A 60 2.60 10.54 23.88
C GLY A 60 1.44 10.31 22.90
N TYR A 61 1.08 11.29 22.08
CA TYR A 61 0.08 11.11 21.03
C TYR A 61 0.71 10.56 19.75
N ALA A 62 -0.07 9.82 18.96
CA ALA A 62 0.37 9.32 17.66
C ALA A 62 0.89 10.47 16.80
N ARG A 63 2.13 10.31 16.29
CA ARG A 63 2.82 11.32 15.48
C ARG A 63 2.57 11.10 14.01
N GLU A 64 2.31 12.19 13.28
CA GLU A 64 2.30 12.17 11.83
C GLU A 64 3.73 11.95 11.30
N ILE A 65 3.91 10.99 10.40
CA ILE A 65 5.22 10.61 9.84
C ILE A 65 5.52 11.41 8.57
N VAL A 66 4.58 11.40 7.63
CA VAL A 66 4.66 12.15 6.39
C VAL A 66 3.75 13.36 6.52
N TYR A 67 4.33 14.54 6.39
CA TYR A 67 3.60 15.80 6.58
C TYR A 67 2.43 15.92 5.58
N GLY A 68 1.28 16.37 6.09
CA GLY A 68 0.12 16.78 5.33
C GLY A 68 -0.36 18.16 5.78
N GLY A 69 -0.50 19.09 4.85
CA GLY A 69 -0.72 20.52 5.13
C GLY A 69 -2.09 20.87 5.69
N LYS A 70 -3.08 19.95 5.63
CA LYS A 70 -4.48 20.16 6.09
C LYS A 70 -5.24 21.26 5.32
N ASP A 71 -4.75 21.65 4.14
CA ASP A 71 -5.42 22.62 3.28
C ASP A 71 -6.49 21.94 2.40
N SER A 72 -7.73 22.00 2.84
CA SER A 72 -8.90 21.45 2.15
C SER A 72 -9.50 22.38 1.06
N SER A 73 -8.81 23.47 0.71
CA SER A 73 -9.27 24.41 -0.33
C SER A 73 -9.35 23.77 -1.73
N GLY A 74 -8.68 22.62 -1.93
CA GLY A 74 -8.54 21.96 -3.23
C GLY A 74 -7.38 22.50 -4.09
N ASN A 75 -6.63 23.49 -3.58
CA ASN A 75 -5.50 24.10 -4.29
C ASN A 75 -4.16 23.86 -3.60
N GLY A 76 -4.17 23.40 -2.35
CA GLY A 76 -2.99 23.22 -1.52
C GLY A 76 -2.63 21.77 -1.26
N ASP A 77 -2.04 21.55 -0.10
CA ASP A 77 -1.65 20.27 0.46
C ASP A 77 -2.72 19.83 1.47
N TRP A 78 -3.60 18.93 1.08
CA TRP A 78 -4.68 18.48 1.97
C TRP A 78 -4.17 17.42 2.96
N THR A 79 -3.65 16.31 2.45
CA THR A 79 -3.18 15.19 3.26
C THR A 79 -2.12 14.40 2.52
N SER A 80 -1.34 13.59 3.25
CA SER A 80 -0.36 12.66 2.68
C SER A 80 -0.68 11.24 3.11
N ILE A 81 -0.97 10.38 2.14
CA ILE A 81 -1.43 9.01 2.37
C ILE A 81 -0.32 8.01 2.01
N PRO A 82 0.15 7.20 2.97
CA PRO A 82 1.07 6.09 2.72
C PRO A 82 0.41 5.02 1.84
N THR A 83 1.13 4.47 0.89
CA THR A 83 0.65 3.40 0.01
C THR A 83 1.44 2.12 0.14
N ALA A 84 2.74 2.21 0.41
CA ALA A 84 3.61 1.06 0.61
C ALA A 84 4.77 1.42 1.54
N ALA A 85 5.29 0.41 2.24
CA ALA A 85 6.53 0.54 3.00
C ALA A 85 7.42 -0.68 2.73
N ILE A 86 8.74 -0.47 2.79
CA ILE A 86 9.72 -1.52 2.57
C ILE A 86 11.00 -1.24 3.35
N ARG A 87 11.66 -2.30 3.84
CA ARG A 87 13.03 -2.21 4.32
C ARG A 87 13.99 -2.67 3.22
N ALA A 88 14.83 -1.77 2.76
CA ALA A 88 15.84 -2.04 1.74
C ALA A 88 17.20 -1.50 2.20
N ASN A 89 18.26 -2.26 1.97
CA ASN A 89 19.63 -1.89 2.35
C ASN A 89 19.77 -1.32 3.78
N GLY A 90 19.05 -1.93 4.74
CA GLY A 90 19.10 -1.54 6.16
C GLY A 90 18.30 -0.29 6.54
N ILE A 91 17.64 0.37 5.59
CA ILE A 91 16.85 1.59 5.76
C ILE A 91 15.36 1.27 5.55
N ASP A 92 14.49 1.88 6.34
CA ASP A 92 13.04 1.77 6.17
C ASP A 92 12.55 2.91 5.27
N TYR A 93 11.70 2.58 4.29
CA TYR A 93 11.13 3.54 3.35
C TYR A 93 9.61 3.45 3.36
N VAL A 94 8.95 4.59 3.17
CA VAL A 94 7.50 4.69 2.96
C VAL A 94 7.21 5.51 1.72
N HIS A 95 6.46 4.94 0.79
CA HIS A 95 5.91 5.62 -0.37
C HIS A 95 4.57 6.25 0.00
N TYR A 96 4.30 7.46 -0.49
CA TYR A 96 3.07 8.18 -0.21
C TYR A 96 2.68 9.04 -1.41
N PHE A 97 1.40 9.33 -1.50
CA PHE A 97 0.95 10.44 -2.35
C PHE A 97 0.49 11.63 -1.52
N ASN A 98 0.68 12.83 -2.08
CA ASN A 98 0.24 14.08 -1.49
C ASN A 98 -1.06 14.51 -2.18
N MET A 99 -2.18 14.46 -1.46
CA MET A 99 -3.50 14.77 -1.96
C MET A 99 -3.75 16.27 -1.97
N ARG A 100 -4.24 16.78 -3.10
CA ARG A 100 -4.70 18.16 -3.25
C ARG A 100 -6.23 18.26 -3.18
N ASN A 101 -6.94 17.34 -3.82
CA ASN A 101 -8.39 17.35 -3.87
C ASN A 101 -8.95 15.93 -4.01
N TRP A 102 -9.81 15.51 -3.10
CA TRP A 102 -10.45 14.20 -3.15
C TRP A 102 -11.46 14.06 -4.27
N THR A 103 -12.06 15.18 -4.71
CA THR A 103 -12.91 15.16 -5.90
C THR A 103 -12.03 14.93 -7.13
N GLY A 104 -12.20 13.75 -7.76
CA GLY A 104 -11.38 13.32 -8.90
C GLY A 104 -9.97 12.85 -8.55
N TRP A 105 -9.67 12.62 -7.28
CA TRP A 105 -8.37 12.07 -6.83
C TRP A 105 -7.16 12.85 -7.35
N ILE A 106 -7.20 14.17 -7.23
CA ILE A 106 -6.14 15.06 -7.72
C ILE A 106 -5.02 15.12 -6.69
N THR A 107 -3.84 14.63 -7.05
CA THR A 107 -2.64 14.70 -6.22
C THR A 107 -1.70 15.81 -6.70
N ASN A 108 -0.86 16.31 -5.79
CA ASN A 108 0.24 17.21 -6.14
C ASN A 108 1.42 16.42 -6.72
N TYR A 109 1.78 15.33 -6.05
CA TYR A 109 2.87 14.41 -6.41
C TYR A 109 2.81 13.18 -5.51
N SER A 110 3.67 12.20 -5.79
CA SER A 110 4.00 11.12 -4.88
C SER A 110 5.50 11.10 -4.60
N GLY A 111 5.93 10.51 -3.48
CA GLY A 111 7.32 10.51 -3.08
C GLY A 111 7.63 9.46 -2.01
N ILE A 112 8.85 9.50 -1.49
CA ILE A 112 9.34 8.55 -0.50
C ILE A 112 9.92 9.30 0.71
N TYR A 113 9.60 8.83 1.91
CA TYR A 113 10.31 9.14 3.15
C TYR A 113 11.15 7.94 3.57
N LYS A 114 12.25 8.20 4.29
CA LYS A 114 13.14 7.17 4.83
C LYS A 114 13.45 7.36 6.30
N SER A 115 13.75 6.24 6.96
CA SER A 115 14.21 6.17 8.34
C SER A 115 15.42 5.24 8.43
N ALA A 116 16.52 5.72 9.01
CA ALA A 116 17.73 4.94 9.26
C ALA A 116 17.79 4.39 10.71
N ASP A 117 16.83 4.71 11.55
CA ASP A 117 16.78 4.42 12.98
C ASP A 117 15.56 3.60 13.42
N ASN A 118 15.13 2.69 12.55
CA ASN A 118 13.99 1.78 12.77
C ASN A 118 12.65 2.49 13.02
N GLY A 119 12.39 3.58 12.30
CA GLY A 119 11.12 4.29 12.33
C GLY A 119 11.02 5.38 13.39
N LEU A 120 12.13 5.69 14.11
CA LEU A 120 12.13 6.75 15.11
C LEU A 120 12.12 8.14 14.50
N THR A 121 12.94 8.36 13.45
CA THR A 121 12.94 9.62 12.70
C THR A 121 12.79 9.37 11.21
N TRP A 122 12.17 10.31 10.51
CA TRP A 122 11.87 10.20 9.09
C TRP A 122 12.26 11.45 8.33
N ALA A 123 12.82 11.29 7.13
CA ALA A 123 13.20 12.37 6.25
C ALA A 123 12.74 12.10 4.81
N LYS A 124 12.36 13.14 4.08
CA LYS A 124 11.98 13.05 2.66
C LYS A 124 13.19 12.71 1.79
N CYS A 125 13.05 11.74 0.90
CA CYS A 125 14.01 11.50 -0.18
C CYS A 125 13.77 12.56 -1.26
N LYS A 126 14.61 13.60 -1.28
CA LYS A 126 14.38 14.83 -2.06
C LYS A 126 14.38 14.61 -3.57
N ASP A 127 15.16 13.62 -4.04
CA ASP A 127 15.36 13.35 -5.47
C ASP A 127 14.38 12.31 -6.03
N ILE A 128 13.48 11.77 -5.16
CA ILE A 128 12.48 10.80 -5.57
C ILE A 128 11.10 11.43 -5.54
N THR A 129 10.63 11.79 -6.72
CA THR A 129 9.29 12.34 -6.92
C THR A 129 8.65 11.71 -8.15
N PHE A 130 7.38 11.38 -8.04
CA PHE A 130 6.53 10.93 -9.13
C PHE A 130 5.48 12.01 -9.40
N SER A 131 5.24 12.30 -10.68
CA SER A 131 4.22 13.28 -11.04
C SER A 131 2.82 12.79 -10.66
N SER A 132 1.85 13.70 -10.60
CA SER A 132 0.44 13.36 -10.37
C SER A 132 -0.18 12.45 -11.44
N TYR A 133 0.50 12.28 -12.58
CA TYR A 133 0.07 11.41 -13.70
C TYR A 133 0.88 10.11 -13.78
N SER A 134 1.86 9.90 -12.89
CA SER A 134 2.68 8.71 -12.89
C SER A 134 1.86 7.47 -12.53
N PHE A 135 2.09 6.36 -13.27
CA PHE A 135 1.56 5.04 -12.91
C PHE A 135 2.24 4.43 -11.67
N PHE A 136 3.16 5.15 -11.07
CA PHE A 136 3.80 4.78 -9.81
C PHE A 136 3.52 5.82 -8.72
N GLY A 137 2.38 6.50 -8.84
CA GLY A 137 1.86 7.43 -7.84
C GLY A 137 1.32 6.73 -6.59
N GLN A 138 0.69 5.56 -6.78
CA GLN A 138 0.18 4.67 -5.74
C GLN A 138 0.75 3.28 -6.00
N VAL A 139 1.44 2.67 -5.03
CA VAL A 139 2.23 1.46 -5.25
C VAL A 139 2.11 0.44 -4.12
N GLY A 140 2.42 -0.83 -4.44
CA GLY A 140 2.87 -1.85 -3.51
C GLY A 140 4.35 -2.15 -3.73
N TYR A 141 5.03 -2.64 -2.70
CA TYR A 141 6.42 -3.09 -2.75
C TYR A 141 6.57 -4.52 -2.24
N PHE A 142 7.45 -5.27 -2.87
CA PHE A 142 7.94 -6.54 -2.34
C PHE A 142 9.41 -6.75 -2.71
N LYS A 143 10.20 -7.27 -1.75
CA LYS A 143 11.62 -7.53 -1.95
C LYS A 143 11.87 -9.01 -2.17
N LYS A 144 12.54 -9.36 -3.28
CA LYS A 144 12.97 -10.71 -3.60
C LYS A 144 14.27 -10.68 -4.40
N ASP A 145 15.19 -11.57 -4.08
CA ASP A 145 16.45 -11.79 -4.81
C ASP A 145 17.27 -10.50 -5.06
N GLY A 146 17.35 -9.62 -4.06
CA GLY A 146 18.11 -8.36 -4.11
C GLY A 146 17.42 -7.21 -4.83
N TYR A 147 16.24 -7.47 -5.43
CA TYR A 147 15.40 -6.45 -6.05
C TYR A 147 14.23 -6.06 -5.15
N VAL A 148 13.84 -4.81 -5.22
CA VAL A 148 12.53 -4.34 -4.82
C VAL A 148 11.67 -4.26 -6.08
N TYR A 149 10.61 -5.06 -6.13
CA TYR A 149 9.58 -4.97 -7.14
C TYR A 149 8.54 -3.94 -6.71
N MET A 150 8.02 -3.20 -7.67
CA MET A 150 7.04 -2.13 -7.47
C MET A 150 5.92 -2.30 -8.48
N ILE A 151 4.73 -2.72 -8.01
CA ILE A 151 3.52 -2.66 -8.82
C ILE A 151 2.82 -1.36 -8.48
N GLY A 152 2.43 -0.59 -9.49
CA GLY A 152 1.88 0.74 -9.30
C GLY A 152 0.75 1.08 -10.24
N THR A 153 -0.05 2.05 -9.81
CA THR A 153 -1.16 2.67 -10.54
C THR A 153 -1.05 4.19 -10.50
N GLN A 154 -1.80 4.88 -11.34
CA GLN A 154 -2.10 6.27 -11.07
C GLN A 154 -2.83 6.36 -9.72
N THR A 155 -2.65 7.45 -9.03
CA THR A 155 -3.34 7.67 -7.75
C THR A 155 -4.86 7.64 -7.97
N GLY A 156 -5.55 6.84 -7.19
CA GLY A 156 -6.98 6.62 -7.31
C GLY A 156 -7.35 5.16 -7.54
N ARG A 157 -8.46 4.92 -8.23
CA ARG A 157 -9.06 3.59 -8.34
C ARG A 157 -9.53 3.22 -9.75
N ASP A 158 -9.04 3.95 -10.77
CA ASP A 158 -9.53 3.87 -12.14
C ASP A 158 -8.46 3.50 -13.18
N SER A 159 -7.26 3.10 -12.74
CA SER A 159 -6.18 2.79 -13.67
C SER A 159 -5.71 1.35 -13.62
N ASN A 160 -5.16 0.87 -14.72
CA ASN A 160 -4.46 -0.40 -14.81
C ASN A 160 -3.17 -0.38 -13.98
N ALA A 161 -2.70 -1.56 -13.56
CA ALA A 161 -1.42 -1.69 -12.87
C ALA A 161 -0.26 -1.90 -13.85
N LYS A 162 0.90 -1.35 -13.51
CA LYS A 162 2.18 -1.50 -14.19
C LYS A 162 3.25 -2.00 -13.25
N LEU A 163 4.35 -2.54 -13.79
CA LEU A 163 5.42 -3.14 -13.01
C LEU A 163 6.74 -2.43 -13.25
N ALA A 164 7.45 -2.16 -12.16
CA ALA A 164 8.84 -1.74 -12.16
C ALA A 164 9.63 -2.53 -11.12
N ARG A 165 10.95 -2.46 -11.20
CA ARG A 165 11.87 -2.97 -10.17
C ARG A 165 13.12 -2.10 -10.11
N PHE A 166 13.83 -2.22 -9.02
CA PHE A 166 15.15 -1.64 -8.84
C PHE A 166 15.95 -2.50 -7.84
N HIS A 167 17.26 -2.47 -7.93
CA HIS A 167 18.09 -3.12 -6.91
C HIS A 167 17.87 -2.41 -5.56
N GLU A 168 17.85 -3.15 -4.45
CA GLU A 168 17.51 -2.56 -3.14
C GLU A 168 18.42 -1.40 -2.71
N THR A 169 19.65 -1.32 -3.26
CA THR A 169 20.57 -0.20 -3.06
C THR A 169 20.20 1.05 -3.86
N ASP A 170 19.33 0.91 -4.85
CA ASP A 170 19.00 1.97 -5.81
C ASP A 170 17.64 2.63 -5.56
N ILE A 171 16.98 2.34 -4.43
CA ILE A 171 15.67 2.91 -4.12
C ILE A 171 15.64 4.44 -4.14
N GLU A 172 16.78 5.10 -3.87
CA GLU A 172 16.94 6.57 -3.94
C GLU A 172 17.48 7.05 -5.29
N ASN A 173 17.61 6.15 -6.29
CA ASN A 173 18.13 6.48 -7.61
C ASN A 173 17.10 6.12 -8.70
N LYS A 174 16.13 6.99 -8.95
CA LYS A 174 15.04 6.74 -9.92
C LYS A 174 15.55 6.45 -11.34
N THR A 175 16.75 6.92 -11.71
CA THR A 175 17.34 6.63 -13.03
C THR A 175 17.83 5.18 -13.16
N ALA A 176 17.96 4.46 -12.05
CA ALA A 176 18.29 3.04 -12.04
C ALA A 176 17.06 2.13 -12.09
N TYR A 177 15.84 2.68 -11.96
CA TYR A 177 14.62 1.89 -12.02
C TYR A 177 14.44 1.27 -13.39
N GLU A 178 13.99 0.02 -13.41
CA GLU A 178 13.69 -0.75 -14.60
C GLU A 178 12.18 -0.99 -14.68
N TYR A 179 11.60 -0.76 -15.84
CA TYR A 179 10.18 -0.83 -16.11
C TYR A 179 9.87 -1.99 -17.05
N TRP A 180 8.89 -2.82 -16.69
CA TRP A 180 8.56 -3.99 -17.49
C TRP A 180 7.81 -3.62 -18.76
N ASN A 181 8.35 -4.06 -19.89
CA ASN A 181 7.73 -3.92 -21.20
C ASN A 181 7.39 -5.31 -21.76
N ALA A 182 6.11 -5.70 -21.65
CA ALA A 182 5.62 -7.00 -22.12
C ALA A 182 5.68 -7.13 -23.64
N SER A 183 5.61 -6.02 -24.38
CA SER A 183 5.67 -6.06 -25.85
C SER A 183 7.03 -6.48 -26.37
N THR A 184 8.10 -6.16 -25.64
CA THR A 184 9.47 -6.53 -25.98
C THR A 184 10.02 -7.65 -25.10
N ASN A 185 9.28 -8.04 -24.06
CA ASN A 185 9.69 -8.98 -23.02
C ASN A 185 11.01 -8.55 -22.35
N GLN A 186 11.13 -7.25 -22.01
CA GLN A 186 12.35 -6.67 -21.47
C GLN A 186 12.09 -5.69 -20.31
N TRP A 187 13.07 -5.58 -19.44
CA TRP A 187 13.16 -4.54 -18.43
C TRP A 187 13.87 -3.32 -19.04
N ILE A 188 13.17 -2.18 -19.12
CA ILE A 188 13.69 -0.93 -19.71
C ILE A 188 14.07 0.04 -18.61
N LYS A 189 15.34 0.44 -18.59
CA LYS A 189 15.89 1.30 -17.54
C LYS A 189 15.54 2.77 -17.76
N GLY A 190 15.17 3.45 -16.66
CA GLY A 190 15.16 4.91 -16.54
C GLY A 190 13.96 5.63 -17.17
N ASN A 191 13.05 4.94 -17.83
CA ASN A 191 11.89 5.55 -18.49
C ASN A 191 10.57 4.86 -18.09
N GLU A 192 9.78 5.47 -17.20
CA GLU A 192 8.52 4.90 -16.73
C GLU A 192 7.45 4.77 -17.83
N ASN A 193 7.55 5.53 -18.94
CA ASN A 193 6.62 5.45 -20.04
C ASN A 193 6.74 4.13 -20.84
N GLU A 194 7.85 3.44 -20.72
CA GLU A 194 8.06 2.13 -21.33
C GLU A 194 7.33 1.00 -20.60
N ALA A 195 6.87 1.23 -19.36
CA ALA A 195 6.09 0.24 -18.65
C ALA A 195 4.77 -0.03 -19.36
N THR A 196 4.56 -1.29 -19.76
CA THR A 196 3.27 -1.75 -20.31
C THR A 196 2.30 -2.15 -19.19
N VAL A 197 1.04 -2.38 -19.53
CA VAL A 197 0.03 -2.89 -18.60
C VAL A 197 0.43 -4.29 -18.13
N LEU A 198 0.44 -4.48 -16.81
CA LEU A 198 0.65 -5.78 -16.15
C LEU A 198 -0.69 -6.45 -15.82
N ILE A 199 -1.63 -5.68 -15.26
CA ILE A 199 -2.98 -6.11 -14.91
C ILE A 199 -3.95 -5.10 -15.52
N GLU A 200 -4.75 -5.58 -16.48
CA GLU A 200 -5.80 -4.80 -17.10
C GLU A 200 -7.06 -4.89 -16.25
N ASP A 201 -7.20 -3.93 -15.33
CA ASP A 201 -8.31 -3.82 -14.41
C ASP A 201 -8.36 -2.42 -13.79
N LYS A 202 -9.43 -2.06 -13.07
CA LYS A 202 -9.46 -0.88 -12.21
C LYS A 202 -8.84 -1.21 -10.86
N VAL A 203 -7.55 -0.98 -10.75
CA VAL A 203 -6.75 -1.32 -9.59
C VAL A 203 -6.65 -0.11 -8.66
N GLY A 204 -7.26 -0.22 -7.50
CA GLY A 204 -7.15 0.75 -6.40
C GLY A 204 -5.97 0.47 -5.48
N GLU A 205 -6.17 0.63 -4.19
CA GLU A 205 -5.16 0.33 -3.17
C GLU A 205 -4.74 -1.13 -3.27
N LEU A 206 -3.45 -1.37 -3.36
CA LEU A 206 -2.89 -2.69 -3.67
C LEU A 206 -1.71 -3.07 -2.77
N SER A 207 -1.52 -4.36 -2.63
CA SER A 207 -0.29 -4.94 -2.11
C SER A 207 -0.05 -6.30 -2.75
N PHE A 208 1.18 -6.78 -2.75
CA PHE A 208 1.52 -8.08 -3.30
C PHE A 208 2.69 -8.72 -2.54
N ILE A 209 2.74 -10.03 -2.60
CA ILE A 209 3.79 -10.86 -1.98
C ILE A 209 4.19 -11.99 -2.93
N TYR A 210 5.31 -12.63 -2.62
CA TYR A 210 5.62 -13.98 -3.10
C TYR A 210 5.39 -14.97 -1.96
N ASN A 211 4.49 -15.94 -2.15
CA ASN A 211 4.26 -17.00 -1.18
C ASN A 211 5.23 -18.16 -1.45
N GLU A 212 6.12 -18.40 -0.49
CA GLU A 212 7.20 -19.42 -0.60
C GLU A 212 6.69 -20.87 -0.53
N THR A 213 5.52 -21.10 0.07
CA THR A 213 4.91 -22.43 0.15
C THR A 213 4.33 -22.84 -1.21
N HIS A 214 3.56 -21.96 -1.81
CA HIS A 214 2.89 -22.23 -3.09
C HIS A 214 3.74 -21.86 -4.32
N LYS A 215 4.87 -21.17 -4.12
CA LYS A 215 5.73 -20.66 -5.22
C LYS A 215 4.99 -19.74 -6.18
N LYS A 216 4.09 -18.90 -5.64
CA LYS A 216 3.25 -17.98 -6.40
C LYS A 216 3.42 -16.54 -5.94
N TRP A 217 3.38 -15.64 -6.89
CA TRP A 217 3.08 -14.25 -6.64
C TRP A 217 1.59 -14.09 -6.38
N ILE A 218 1.23 -13.31 -5.39
CA ILE A 218 -0.14 -13.00 -5.01
C ILE A 218 -0.27 -11.49 -4.93
N ILE A 219 -1.24 -10.92 -5.63
CA ILE A 219 -1.64 -9.52 -5.49
C ILE A 219 -3.07 -9.45 -4.96
N ALA A 220 -3.31 -8.53 -4.03
CA ALA A 220 -4.65 -8.14 -3.61
C ALA A 220 -4.84 -6.63 -3.79
N TYR A 221 -6.00 -6.23 -4.30
CA TYR A 221 -6.32 -4.83 -4.54
C TYR A 221 -7.83 -4.56 -4.44
N PHE A 222 -8.18 -3.33 -4.12
CA PHE A 222 -9.56 -2.89 -4.23
C PHE A 222 -9.91 -2.67 -5.70
N ASN A 223 -11.00 -3.29 -6.15
CA ASN A 223 -11.57 -3.12 -7.48
C ASN A 223 -12.86 -2.30 -7.38
N ALA A 224 -12.85 -1.08 -7.92
CA ALA A 224 -13.98 -0.18 -7.82
C ALA A 224 -15.20 -0.61 -8.67
N ASP A 225 -14.97 -1.25 -9.83
CA ASP A 225 -16.04 -1.70 -10.70
C ASP A 225 -16.78 -2.91 -10.13
N ARG A 226 -16.04 -3.88 -9.59
CA ARG A 226 -16.61 -5.07 -8.94
C ARG A 226 -17.06 -4.79 -7.52
N TYR A 227 -16.60 -3.69 -6.95
CA TYR A 227 -16.81 -3.30 -5.56
C TYR A 227 -16.41 -4.40 -4.59
N ASN A 228 -15.17 -4.87 -4.73
CA ASN A 228 -14.63 -5.97 -3.94
C ASN A 228 -13.12 -5.82 -3.70
N ILE A 229 -12.57 -6.66 -2.83
CA ILE A 229 -11.15 -6.95 -2.78
C ILE A 229 -10.90 -8.12 -3.71
N THR A 230 -10.18 -7.85 -4.79
CA THR A 230 -9.79 -8.84 -5.81
C THR A 230 -8.40 -9.37 -5.51
N MET A 231 -8.22 -10.68 -5.66
CA MET A 231 -6.92 -11.36 -5.67
C MET A 231 -6.61 -11.91 -7.06
N ARG A 232 -5.33 -11.91 -7.44
CA ARG A 232 -4.80 -12.66 -8.59
C ARG A 232 -3.49 -13.31 -8.21
N THR A 233 -3.11 -14.38 -8.92
CA THR A 233 -1.86 -15.11 -8.73
C THR A 233 -1.07 -15.23 -10.02
N ALA A 234 0.24 -15.42 -9.91
CA ALA A 234 1.12 -15.70 -11.05
C ALA A 234 2.34 -16.52 -10.61
N GLU A 235 2.89 -17.32 -11.51
CA GLU A 235 4.17 -18.00 -11.29
C GLU A 235 5.36 -17.04 -11.43
N ASP A 236 5.29 -16.15 -12.40
CA ASP A 236 6.25 -15.06 -12.59
C ASP A 236 5.58 -13.71 -12.32
N ILE A 237 6.31 -12.78 -11.74
CA ILE A 237 5.78 -11.44 -11.45
C ILE A 237 5.38 -10.66 -12.71
N THR A 238 6.00 -11.00 -13.83
CA THR A 238 5.68 -10.44 -15.16
C THR A 238 4.40 -11.03 -15.77
N GLY A 239 3.82 -12.02 -15.13
CA GLY A 239 2.60 -12.71 -15.55
C GLY A 239 2.86 -13.97 -16.41
N PRO A 240 1.83 -14.59 -16.97
CA PRO A 240 0.43 -14.13 -16.90
C PRO A 240 -0.16 -14.23 -15.49
N TRP A 241 -0.98 -13.25 -15.12
CA TRP A 241 -1.74 -13.27 -13.89
C TRP A 241 -3.08 -14.00 -14.10
N SER A 242 -3.53 -14.72 -13.07
CA SER A 242 -4.79 -15.49 -13.09
C SER A 242 -6.02 -14.62 -13.34
N GLU A 243 -7.13 -15.25 -13.61
CA GLU A 243 -8.45 -14.61 -13.49
C GLU A 243 -8.67 -14.03 -12.08
N PRO A 244 -9.50 -12.99 -11.94
CA PRO A 244 -9.75 -12.37 -10.65
C PRO A 244 -10.53 -13.29 -9.72
N TYR A 245 -10.06 -13.41 -8.48
CA TYR A 245 -10.76 -14.08 -7.38
C TYR A 245 -11.26 -13.04 -6.37
N GLU A 246 -12.50 -13.16 -5.89
CA GLU A 246 -13.10 -12.26 -4.91
C GLU A 246 -12.74 -12.69 -3.48
N LEU A 247 -11.97 -11.89 -2.75
CA LEU A 247 -11.64 -12.12 -1.34
C LEU A 247 -12.70 -11.60 -0.37
N ALA A 248 -13.26 -10.43 -0.67
CA ALA A 248 -14.32 -9.80 0.12
C ALA A 248 -15.13 -8.87 -0.79
N ASN A 249 -16.41 -8.71 -0.56
CA ASN A 249 -17.28 -7.90 -1.42
C ASN A 249 -18.10 -6.84 -0.66
N GLY A 250 -18.49 -5.80 -1.36
CA GLY A 250 -19.25 -4.68 -0.82
C GLY A 250 -20.69 -4.98 -0.44
N ARG A 251 -21.23 -6.19 -0.73
CA ARG A 251 -22.55 -6.60 -0.28
C ARG A 251 -22.51 -7.09 1.16
N GLU A 252 -21.43 -7.77 1.54
CA GLU A 252 -21.19 -8.23 2.91
C GLU A 252 -20.57 -7.12 3.76
N TYR A 253 -19.59 -6.40 3.18
CA TYR A 253 -18.82 -5.37 3.86
C TYR A 253 -19.10 -4.01 3.23
N ALA A 254 -20.22 -3.42 3.58
CA ALA A 254 -20.67 -2.15 3.00
C ALA A 254 -19.60 -1.05 3.13
N GLN A 255 -19.32 -0.36 2.01
CA GLN A 255 -18.32 0.70 1.91
C GLN A 255 -16.88 0.23 2.19
N LEU A 256 -16.58 -1.04 1.87
CA LEU A 256 -15.21 -1.53 1.91
C LEU A 256 -14.32 -0.82 0.88
N TYR A 257 -13.06 -0.69 1.21
CA TYR A 257 -12.00 -0.21 0.33
C TYR A 257 -10.64 -0.59 0.90
N GLY A 258 -9.58 -0.35 0.15
CA GLY A 258 -8.20 -0.57 0.58
C GLY A 258 -7.90 -2.03 0.90
N SER A 259 -6.77 -2.51 0.44
CA SER A 259 -6.31 -3.86 0.73
C SER A 259 -4.81 -3.84 1.01
N TYR A 260 -4.40 -4.57 2.03
CA TYR A 260 -3.00 -4.77 2.33
C TYR A 260 -2.76 -6.19 2.84
N ILE A 261 -1.93 -6.98 2.13
CA ILE A 261 -1.54 -8.33 2.54
C ILE A 261 -0.51 -8.23 3.67
N HIS A 262 -0.78 -8.90 4.78
CA HIS A 262 0.15 -8.91 5.90
C HIS A 262 1.40 -9.76 5.57
N PRO A 263 2.62 -9.32 5.95
CA PRO A 263 3.87 -10.02 5.63
C PRO A 263 3.96 -11.47 6.12
N LEU A 264 3.21 -11.87 7.14
CA LEU A 264 3.16 -13.28 7.58
C LEU A 264 2.54 -14.23 6.54
N SER A 265 1.88 -13.70 5.51
CA SER A 265 1.32 -14.50 4.40
C SER A 265 2.37 -14.95 3.37
N VAL A 266 3.66 -14.63 3.56
CA VAL A 266 4.74 -15.09 2.67
C VAL A 266 5.00 -16.60 2.76
N THR A 267 4.45 -17.27 3.76
CA THR A 267 4.51 -18.73 3.91
C THR A 267 3.18 -19.27 4.39
N GLY A 268 2.94 -20.58 4.16
CA GLY A 268 1.73 -21.27 4.61
C GLY A 268 0.55 -21.07 3.67
N ASP A 269 -0.60 -21.58 4.11
CA ASP A 269 -1.83 -21.69 3.33
C ASP A 269 -2.83 -20.57 3.63
N ASN A 270 -2.51 -19.69 4.57
CA ASN A 270 -3.38 -18.59 4.98
C ASN A 270 -2.91 -17.26 4.38
N LEU A 271 -3.82 -16.56 3.74
CA LEU A 271 -3.63 -15.18 3.31
C LEU A 271 -4.29 -14.26 4.35
N TYR A 272 -3.48 -13.60 5.16
CA TYR A 272 -3.94 -12.53 6.04
C TYR A 272 -3.85 -11.20 5.32
N PHE A 273 -4.93 -10.45 5.31
CA PHE A 273 -4.96 -9.12 4.70
C PHE A 273 -5.84 -8.18 5.53
N THR A 274 -5.60 -6.90 5.39
CA THR A 274 -6.50 -5.89 5.96
C THR A 274 -7.40 -5.32 4.88
N MET A 275 -8.59 -4.91 5.25
CA MET A 275 -9.46 -4.05 4.47
C MET A 275 -10.02 -2.93 5.34
N SER A 276 -10.34 -1.82 4.73
CA SER A 276 -10.96 -0.67 5.39
C SER A 276 -12.45 -0.60 5.10
N MET A 277 -13.21 -0.03 6.03
CA MET A 277 -14.61 0.33 5.79
C MET A 277 -14.84 1.81 6.10
N TRP A 278 -15.45 2.51 5.17
CA TRP A 278 -15.63 3.97 5.24
C TRP A 278 -16.58 4.42 6.36
N MET A 279 -17.71 3.72 6.56
CA MET A 279 -18.70 4.15 7.54
C MET A 279 -18.19 4.11 8.98
N PRO A 280 -17.62 2.98 9.48
CA PRO A 280 -17.04 2.94 10.80
C PRO A 280 -15.67 3.63 10.86
N TYR A 281 -15.10 3.96 9.70
CA TYR A 281 -13.75 4.49 9.50
C TYR A 281 -12.71 3.67 10.25
N ASN A 282 -12.68 2.38 9.95
CA ASN A 282 -11.83 1.42 10.64
C ASN A 282 -11.23 0.39 9.68
N VAL A 283 -10.17 -0.27 10.15
CA VAL A 283 -9.44 -1.32 9.45
C VAL A 283 -9.73 -2.66 10.12
N PHE A 284 -9.95 -3.70 9.32
CA PHE A 284 -10.28 -5.04 9.75
C PHE A 284 -9.23 -6.02 9.24
N LEU A 285 -8.75 -6.91 10.11
CA LEU A 285 -7.93 -8.04 9.72
C LEU A 285 -8.86 -9.13 9.17
N MET A 286 -8.51 -9.65 8.00
CA MET A 286 -9.22 -10.70 7.28
C MET A 286 -8.30 -11.89 7.07
N LYS A 287 -8.88 -13.08 6.97
CA LYS A 287 -8.20 -14.33 6.65
C LYS A 287 -8.90 -15.02 5.49
N ALA A 288 -8.13 -15.54 4.54
CA ALA A 288 -8.60 -16.42 3.49
C ALA A 288 -7.67 -17.63 3.39
N GLU A 289 -8.24 -18.83 3.17
CA GLU A 289 -7.48 -20.06 2.99
C GLU A 289 -7.17 -20.25 1.50
N LEU A 290 -5.89 -20.27 1.15
CA LEU A 290 -5.45 -20.37 -0.25
C LEU A 290 -5.87 -21.70 -0.88
N ALA A 291 -5.90 -22.79 -0.11
CA ALA A 291 -6.33 -24.10 -0.58
C ALA A 291 -7.81 -24.16 -1.05
N ASP A 292 -8.66 -23.27 -0.54
CA ASP A 292 -10.09 -23.23 -0.89
C ASP A 292 -10.35 -22.51 -2.22
N MET A 293 -9.32 -21.94 -2.83
CA MET A 293 -9.45 -21.05 -4.00
C MET A 293 -9.33 -21.78 -5.36
N GLY A 294 -9.40 -23.12 -5.38
CA GLY A 294 -9.30 -23.92 -6.60
C GLY A 294 -7.87 -24.17 -7.07
N GLU A 295 -7.61 -24.28 -8.37
CA GLU A 295 -6.25 -24.42 -8.92
C GLU A 295 -5.45 -23.13 -8.64
N PHE A 296 -4.79 -23.16 -7.49
CA PHE A 296 -3.97 -22.07 -6.97
C PHE A 296 -2.53 -22.18 -7.47
#